data_5d4985a5a2e9a955122e6280b1d172c3
#
_entry.id   5d4985a5a2e9a955122e6280b1d172c3
#
_cell.length_a   1.000
_cell.length_b   1.000
_cell.length_c   1.000
_cell.angle_alpha   90.00
_cell.angle_beta   90.00
_cell.angle_gamma   90.00
#
_symmetry.space_group_name_H-M   'P 1'
#
loop_
_entity.id
_entity.type
_entity.pdbx_description
1 polymer ?
#
loop_
_entity_poly.entity_id
_entity_poly.type
_entity_poly.pdbx_seq_one_letter_code
_entity_poly.pdbx_strand_id
1 'polypeptide(L)'
;MQGNEAIVRGAVEAGINFAASYPGSPSSQILGMLGKIARERNFYAQWATNEVCALEACIGTSLANARSICIVKQNGLLCVADALHCGAQHGVKGGLVIVTSDDPSAHSSTNEFDSRFMAESADLPMLEPTNMQEAKDMVPYAIELSERLRQMVIIRLTTRVCHGRGNVTLGPLPEAPHEIQSVGEWDRMVCVSYRHTPMLETLDGLREAFEVCPFNHYAGPEHPKKLIVAGGTGCLYSQEALRRLGAEEETGVLSLATLWPLPETLIARYLADAEEVLTVEEVDPFLERNLQAIAGKNGYRIRFSGRGDGALPRIGELTPDLVLSAVSGLTGKPMPPRSKVSEEPLLERDLNFCAGCPHRATFYLLKRAMRRAKDPGIVIGDIGCYIMSGQEAGHYAYQACNCMGSGVNLAEGLGQLTAYGLKQQVVTMCGDSTFFHSILPGLVNASYHNSNMLLMVLDNSATAMTGFQPHPGTGITAMGDAVQPMQIRPVCEALGCKVTEADPFDVEKTAEILEDLLRQPGLKVLIMKQPCATLMTKSRRGKVKVWVDQDKCVGDGCGCDKFCSRVWGCPGNSWDFTKNKAAIDPVSCVGCGVCAKLCPAGAIQVEGGDAK
;
A
#
# COMPACT_ATOMS: atom_id res chain seq x y z
N MET A 1 8.04 -7.12 19.68
CA MET A 1 6.92 -6.56 18.91
C MET A 1 7.32 -6.43 17.46
N GLN A 2 6.37 -6.51 16.54
CA GLN A 2 6.51 -6.05 15.16
C GLN A 2 6.36 -4.52 15.11
N GLY A 3 6.95 -3.86 14.10
CA GLY A 3 6.87 -2.39 14.03
C GLY A 3 5.44 -1.85 13.95
N ASN A 4 4.56 -2.49 13.16
CA ASN A 4 3.14 -2.14 13.15
C ASN A 4 2.47 -2.29 14.54
N GLU A 5 2.83 -3.32 15.31
CA GLU A 5 2.36 -3.50 16.69
C GLU A 5 2.93 -2.41 17.64
N ALA A 6 4.16 -1.98 17.38
CA ALA A 6 4.80 -0.91 18.15
C ALA A 6 4.08 0.44 17.97
N ILE A 7 3.70 0.78 16.74
CA ILE A 7 2.86 1.97 16.46
C ILE A 7 1.51 1.88 17.19
N VAL A 8 0.84 0.71 17.14
CA VAL A 8 -0.42 0.49 17.89
C VAL A 8 -0.23 0.73 19.37
N ARG A 9 0.86 0.18 19.94
CA ARG A 9 1.17 0.36 21.36
C ARG A 9 1.44 1.83 21.69
N GLY A 10 2.22 2.52 20.88
CA GLY A 10 2.47 3.96 21.05
C GLY A 10 1.20 4.80 20.97
N ALA A 11 0.28 4.47 20.05
CA ALA A 11 -1.02 5.16 19.94
C ALA A 11 -1.88 5.00 21.21
N VAL A 12 -1.88 3.80 21.79
CA VAL A 12 -2.59 3.53 23.05
C VAL A 12 -1.93 4.25 24.22
N GLU A 13 -0.59 4.26 24.30
CA GLU A 13 0.16 5.02 25.32
C GLU A 13 -0.08 6.53 25.18
N ALA A 14 -0.23 7.04 23.96
CA ALA A 14 -0.58 8.42 23.69
C ALA A 14 -2.05 8.78 24.04
N GLY A 15 -2.89 7.81 24.34
CA GLY A 15 -4.30 8.05 24.68
C GLY A 15 -5.10 8.62 23.53
N ILE A 16 -5.00 8.05 22.32
CA ILE A 16 -5.76 8.50 21.17
C ILE A 16 -7.27 8.33 21.40
N ASN A 17 -8.06 9.24 20.80
CA ASN A 17 -9.53 9.18 20.79
C ASN A 17 -10.07 8.64 19.46
N PHE A 18 -9.32 8.81 18.37
CA PHE A 18 -9.79 8.51 17.02
C PHE A 18 -8.69 7.95 16.14
N ALA A 19 -9.01 6.92 15.36
CA ALA A 19 -8.11 6.33 14.38
C ALA A 19 -8.84 6.10 13.05
N ALA A 20 -8.24 6.51 11.94
CA ALA A 20 -8.78 6.27 10.61
C ALA A 20 -7.70 5.83 9.63
N SER A 21 -8.10 5.03 8.64
CA SER A 21 -7.22 4.54 7.59
C SER A 21 -8.00 4.12 6.36
N TYR A 22 -7.37 4.17 5.18
CA TYR A 22 -7.72 3.31 4.06
C TYR A 22 -6.67 2.18 3.94
N PRO A 23 -7.08 0.93 3.63
CA PRO A 23 -6.16 -0.19 3.61
C PRO A 23 -5.01 -0.04 2.63
N GLY A 24 -3.77 -0.07 3.11
CA GLY A 24 -2.55 0.03 2.31
C GLY A 24 -1.39 -0.72 2.96
N SER A 25 -0.82 -1.74 2.27
CA SER A 25 0.38 -2.42 2.75
C SER A 25 1.60 -1.52 2.50
N PRO A 26 2.55 -1.46 3.48
CA PRO A 26 2.77 -2.39 4.60
C PRO A 26 2.07 -2.02 5.94
N SER A 27 1.35 -0.89 6.06
CA SER A 27 0.82 -0.38 7.33
C SER A 27 -0.63 -0.76 7.65
N SER A 28 -1.36 -1.42 6.74
CA SER A 28 -2.78 -1.76 6.94
C SER A 28 -3.10 -2.56 8.22
N GLN A 29 -2.12 -3.30 8.75
CA GLN A 29 -2.30 -4.04 10.00
C GLN A 29 -2.52 -3.12 11.21
N ILE A 30 -2.01 -1.89 11.21
CA ILE A 30 -2.10 -0.95 12.34
C ILE A 30 -3.57 -0.70 12.70
N LEU A 31 -4.39 -0.24 11.74
CA LEU A 31 -5.81 0.02 12.03
C LEU A 31 -6.58 -1.28 12.32
N GLY A 32 -6.23 -2.38 11.65
CA GLY A 32 -6.85 -3.67 11.95
C GLY A 32 -6.63 -4.15 13.39
N MET A 33 -5.50 -3.81 14.00
CA MET A 33 -5.22 -4.07 15.41
C MET A 33 -5.89 -3.05 16.33
N LEU A 34 -5.82 -1.75 16.00
CA LEU A 34 -6.52 -0.70 16.75
C LEU A 34 -8.03 -0.97 16.82
N GLY A 35 -8.67 -1.34 15.71
CA GLY A 35 -10.10 -1.64 15.68
C GLY A 35 -10.52 -2.76 16.65
N LYS A 36 -9.67 -3.78 16.84
CA LYS A 36 -9.95 -4.89 17.76
C LYS A 36 -9.97 -4.48 19.22
N ILE A 37 -9.15 -3.49 19.60
CA ILE A 37 -8.99 -3.04 20.98
C ILE A 37 -9.71 -1.72 21.27
N ALA A 38 -10.30 -1.08 20.26
CA ALA A 38 -10.86 0.26 20.34
C ALA A 38 -11.90 0.41 21.46
N ARG A 39 -12.82 -0.56 21.61
CA ARG A 39 -13.83 -0.55 22.67
C ARG A 39 -13.23 -0.72 24.05
N GLU A 40 -12.28 -1.66 24.20
CA GLU A 40 -11.61 -1.90 25.49
C GLU A 40 -10.84 -0.66 25.95
N ARG A 41 -10.27 0.09 25.01
CA ARG A 41 -9.43 1.26 25.26
C ARG A 41 -10.17 2.59 25.11
N ASN A 42 -11.47 2.55 24.86
CA ASN A 42 -12.37 3.70 24.77
C ASN A 42 -11.96 4.76 23.75
N PHE A 43 -11.64 4.32 22.52
CA PHE A 43 -11.45 5.19 21.36
C PHE A 43 -12.23 4.64 20.16
N TYR A 44 -12.39 5.46 19.11
CA TYR A 44 -13.08 5.06 17.89
C TYR A 44 -12.09 4.75 16.77
N ALA A 45 -12.35 3.68 15.99
CA ALA A 45 -11.53 3.28 14.86
C ALA A 45 -12.39 2.98 13.63
N GLN A 46 -11.99 3.51 12.46
CA GLN A 46 -12.72 3.28 11.22
C GLN A 46 -11.83 2.99 10.01
N TRP A 47 -12.28 2.07 9.18
CA TRP A 47 -11.85 2.01 7.80
C TRP A 47 -12.63 3.05 7.00
N ALA A 48 -11.94 4.05 6.48
CA ALA A 48 -12.52 5.07 5.62
C ALA A 48 -12.72 4.54 4.19
N THR A 49 -13.54 5.21 3.41
CA THR A 49 -13.76 4.87 2.00
C THR A 49 -12.54 5.15 1.12
N ASN A 50 -11.78 6.20 1.47
CA ASN A 50 -10.48 6.53 0.88
C ASN A 50 -9.62 7.30 1.88
N GLU A 51 -8.40 7.65 1.48
CA GLU A 51 -7.44 8.34 2.33
C GLU A 51 -7.85 9.79 2.65
N VAL A 52 -8.50 10.49 1.72
CA VAL A 52 -9.01 11.86 1.95
C VAL A 52 -10.03 11.82 3.09
N CYS A 53 -11.02 10.92 3.02
CA CYS A 53 -12.00 10.74 4.09
C CYS A 53 -11.35 10.38 5.43
N ALA A 54 -10.25 9.60 5.42
CA ALA A 54 -9.53 9.24 6.64
C ALA A 54 -8.85 10.46 7.28
N LEU A 55 -8.09 11.22 6.48
CA LEU A 55 -7.36 12.39 6.99
C LEU A 55 -8.31 13.50 7.44
N GLU A 56 -9.29 13.84 6.63
CA GLU A 56 -10.25 14.91 6.95
C GLU A 56 -11.10 14.59 8.18
N ALA A 57 -11.46 13.31 8.39
CA ALA A 57 -12.12 12.89 9.63
C ALA A 57 -11.22 13.10 10.85
N CYS A 58 -9.91 12.79 10.75
CA CYS A 58 -8.94 13.06 11.81
C CYS A 58 -8.77 14.57 12.07
N ILE A 59 -8.71 15.39 11.00
CA ILE A 59 -8.68 16.85 11.11
C ILE A 59 -9.95 17.35 11.82
N GLY A 60 -11.12 16.86 11.41
CA GLY A 60 -12.39 17.23 12.01
C GLY A 60 -12.47 16.90 13.51
N THR A 61 -12.01 15.73 13.93
CA THR A 61 -11.99 15.36 15.35
C THR A 61 -11.00 16.17 16.18
N SER A 62 -9.90 16.61 15.57
CA SER A 62 -8.93 17.51 16.22
C SER A 62 -9.56 18.84 16.68
N LEU A 63 -10.58 19.34 15.97
CA LEU A 63 -11.29 20.56 16.36
C LEU A 63 -11.94 20.46 17.76
N ALA A 64 -12.37 19.25 18.13
CA ALA A 64 -12.89 18.92 19.45
C ALA A 64 -11.79 18.52 20.46
N ASN A 65 -10.54 18.90 20.23
CA ASN A 65 -9.37 18.52 21.05
C ASN A 65 -9.08 17.03 21.10
N ALA A 66 -9.63 16.22 20.19
CA ALA A 66 -9.37 14.79 20.16
C ALA A 66 -7.96 14.49 19.63
N ARG A 67 -7.25 13.54 20.26
CA ARG A 67 -6.00 12.95 19.75
C ARG A 67 -6.31 11.94 18.68
N SER A 68 -5.76 12.12 17.49
CA SER A 68 -6.10 11.33 16.32
C SER A 68 -4.88 10.76 15.60
N ILE A 69 -5.05 9.58 15.01
CA ILE A 69 -4.04 8.95 14.17
C ILE A 69 -4.64 8.55 12.82
N CYS A 70 -4.04 9.05 11.74
CA CYS A 70 -4.38 8.70 10.37
C CYS A 70 -3.29 7.79 9.79
N ILE A 71 -3.65 6.60 9.28
CA ILE A 71 -2.69 5.64 8.75
C ILE A 71 -2.90 5.51 7.25
N VAL A 72 -1.83 5.76 6.48
CA VAL A 72 -1.83 5.67 5.01
C VAL A 72 -0.51 5.04 4.53
N LYS A 73 -0.49 4.51 3.31
CA LYS A 73 0.77 4.18 2.64
C LYS A 73 1.26 5.39 1.82
N GLN A 74 2.48 5.32 1.24
CA GLN A 74 3.01 6.42 0.44
C GLN A 74 2.07 6.89 -0.69
N ASN A 75 1.41 5.94 -1.39
CA ASN A 75 0.44 6.29 -2.42
C ASN A 75 -0.77 7.04 -1.85
N GLY A 76 -1.23 6.63 -0.66
CA GLY A 76 -2.34 7.29 0.03
C GLY A 76 -1.98 8.70 0.51
N LEU A 77 -0.71 8.93 0.91
CA LEU A 77 -0.24 10.29 1.23
C LEU A 77 -0.31 11.22 0.01
N LEU A 78 -0.03 10.71 -1.19
CA LEU A 78 -0.20 11.49 -2.44
C LEU A 78 -1.68 11.78 -2.73
N CYS A 79 -2.59 10.86 -2.41
CA CYS A 79 -4.03 11.07 -2.61
C CYS A 79 -4.59 12.21 -1.75
N VAL A 80 -3.98 12.51 -0.60
CA VAL A 80 -4.43 13.55 0.34
C VAL A 80 -3.69 14.87 0.20
N ALA A 81 -2.95 15.10 -0.89
CA ALA A 81 -2.06 16.25 -1.03
C ALA A 81 -2.75 17.59 -0.74
N ASP A 82 -3.94 17.85 -1.27
CA ASP A 82 -4.68 19.09 -1.03
C ASP A 82 -5.10 19.23 0.45
N ALA A 83 -5.69 18.19 1.02
CA ALA A 83 -6.08 18.16 2.44
C ALA A 83 -4.86 18.32 3.37
N LEU A 84 -3.70 17.76 2.98
CA LEU A 84 -2.46 17.84 3.72
C LEU A 84 -1.94 19.29 3.77
N HIS A 85 -1.87 19.99 2.62
CA HIS A 85 -1.42 21.38 2.53
C HIS A 85 -2.40 22.35 3.21
N CYS A 86 -3.70 22.16 3.02
CA CYS A 86 -4.71 22.96 3.72
C CYS A 86 -4.63 22.75 5.24
N GLY A 87 -4.49 21.50 5.68
CA GLY A 87 -4.32 21.14 7.08
C GLY A 87 -3.08 21.74 7.71
N ALA A 88 -1.97 21.78 6.97
CA ALA A 88 -0.74 22.43 7.40
C ALA A 88 -0.93 23.93 7.66
N GLN A 89 -1.68 24.62 6.78
CA GLN A 89 -1.92 26.06 6.92
C GLN A 89 -2.84 26.41 8.09
N HIS A 90 -3.94 25.69 8.29
CA HIS A 90 -4.86 26.03 9.38
C HIS A 90 -4.45 25.41 10.72
N GLY A 91 -3.58 24.42 10.71
CA GLY A 91 -3.13 23.71 11.90
C GLY A 91 -4.20 22.83 12.54
N VAL A 92 -3.91 22.32 13.73
CA VAL A 92 -4.77 21.42 14.51
C VAL A 92 -4.92 21.93 15.95
N LYS A 93 -5.97 21.50 16.67
CA LYS A 93 -6.18 21.78 18.09
C LYS A 93 -5.79 20.59 18.96
N GLY A 94 -6.46 19.46 18.79
CA GLY A 94 -6.03 18.18 19.36
C GLY A 94 -4.91 17.56 18.53
N GLY A 95 -4.04 16.77 19.14
CA GLY A 95 -2.89 16.16 18.49
C GLY A 95 -3.29 15.25 17.33
N LEU A 96 -2.67 15.44 16.18
CA LEU A 96 -2.89 14.62 14.99
C LEU A 96 -1.57 14.11 14.41
N VAL A 97 -1.45 12.79 14.35
CA VAL A 97 -0.31 12.09 13.75
C VAL A 97 -0.75 11.36 12.49
N ILE A 98 -0.01 11.57 11.42
CA ILE A 98 -0.14 10.82 10.17
C ILE A 98 0.99 9.78 10.13
N VAL A 99 0.63 8.50 10.12
CA VAL A 99 1.59 7.42 9.90
C VAL A 99 1.57 7.06 8.43
N THR A 100 2.66 7.38 7.73
CA THR A 100 2.85 6.96 6.33
C THR A 100 3.84 5.81 6.25
N SER A 101 3.71 4.95 5.26
CA SER A 101 4.65 3.84 5.06
C SER A 101 5.09 3.77 3.61
N ASP A 102 6.40 3.97 3.44
CA ASP A 102 7.07 3.79 2.16
C ASP A 102 7.42 2.32 1.95
N ASP A 103 7.41 1.91 0.69
CA ASP A 103 7.65 0.53 0.28
C ASP A 103 8.83 0.45 -0.70
N PRO A 104 10.08 0.64 -0.22
CA PRO A 104 11.27 0.50 -1.04
C PRO A 104 11.32 -0.87 -1.73
N SER A 105 11.76 -0.93 -2.96
CA SER A 105 11.64 -2.09 -3.88
C SER A 105 10.20 -2.45 -4.28
N ALA A 106 9.20 -1.65 -3.93
CA ALA A 106 7.80 -1.87 -4.26
C ALA A 106 7.31 -3.32 -3.99
N HIS A 107 7.68 -3.90 -2.82
CA HIS A 107 7.34 -5.29 -2.45
C HIS A 107 5.83 -5.57 -2.48
N SER A 108 5.01 -4.59 -2.11
CA SER A 108 3.54 -4.66 -2.12
C SER A 108 2.89 -3.40 -2.72
N SER A 109 3.62 -2.73 -3.60
CA SER A 109 3.20 -1.51 -4.28
C SER A 109 3.44 -1.64 -5.78
N THR A 110 2.82 -0.78 -6.58
CA THR A 110 3.05 -0.73 -8.03
C THR A 110 4.32 0.04 -8.39
N ASN A 111 4.81 0.87 -7.47
CA ASN A 111 5.92 1.78 -7.66
C ASN A 111 6.51 2.21 -6.31
N GLU A 112 7.74 2.72 -6.36
CA GLU A 112 8.37 3.41 -5.24
C GLU A 112 8.01 4.89 -5.26
N PHE A 113 7.74 5.44 -4.07
CA PHE A 113 7.62 6.88 -3.83
C PHE A 113 8.30 7.22 -2.52
N ASP A 114 8.85 8.44 -2.45
CA ASP A 114 9.46 8.98 -1.25
C ASP A 114 8.51 10.01 -0.61
N SER A 115 7.93 9.65 0.51
CA SER A 115 6.98 10.50 1.22
C SER A 115 7.60 11.75 1.86
N ARG A 116 8.94 11.83 1.98
CA ARG A 116 9.65 12.99 2.54
C ARG A 116 9.42 14.26 1.73
N PHE A 117 9.33 14.14 0.40
CA PHE A 117 9.02 15.29 -0.46
C PHE A 117 7.60 15.85 -0.24
N MET A 118 6.66 15.02 0.21
CA MET A 118 5.33 15.50 0.58
C MET A 118 5.35 16.29 1.89
N ALA A 119 6.15 15.85 2.86
CA ALA A 119 6.34 16.58 4.11
C ALA A 119 7.04 17.94 3.85
N GLU A 120 8.10 17.94 3.05
CA GLU A 120 8.81 19.16 2.63
C GLU A 120 7.87 20.14 1.92
N SER A 121 7.09 19.67 0.95
CA SER A 121 6.19 20.55 0.16
C SER A 121 5.04 21.15 0.97
N ALA A 122 4.59 20.43 2.01
CA ALA A 122 3.52 20.87 2.91
C ALA A 122 4.02 21.57 4.17
N ASP A 123 5.35 21.71 4.35
CA ASP A 123 5.99 22.23 5.56
C ASP A 123 5.54 21.53 6.86
N LEU A 124 5.34 20.20 6.78
CA LEU A 124 4.92 19.38 7.91
C LEU A 124 6.09 18.62 8.52
N PRO A 125 6.19 18.59 9.87
CA PRO A 125 7.22 17.84 10.55
C PRO A 125 7.14 16.35 10.25
N MET A 126 8.30 15.75 9.95
CA MET A 126 8.40 14.32 9.70
C MET A 126 9.47 13.67 10.56
N LEU A 127 9.08 12.59 11.22
CA LEU A 127 9.91 11.70 12.02
C LEU A 127 10.05 10.34 11.33
N GLU A 128 11.20 9.69 11.50
CA GLU A 128 11.42 8.33 10.98
C GLU A 128 12.11 7.47 12.05
N PRO A 129 11.45 6.43 12.57
CA PRO A 129 12.06 5.54 13.54
C PRO A 129 13.09 4.61 12.91
N THR A 130 14.17 4.37 13.64
CA THR A 130 15.24 3.44 13.29
C THR A 130 14.87 1.98 13.63
N ASN A 131 14.08 1.79 14.68
CA ASN A 131 13.76 0.50 15.26
C ASN A 131 12.36 0.49 15.91
N MET A 132 11.94 -0.67 16.44
CA MET A 132 10.61 -0.87 17.01
C MET A 132 10.37 -0.12 18.32
N GLN A 133 11.41 0.12 19.11
CA GLN A 133 11.30 0.94 20.33
C GLN A 133 10.99 2.40 19.95
N GLU A 134 11.74 2.95 19.01
CA GLU A 134 11.50 4.30 18.51
C GLU A 134 10.14 4.42 17.81
N ALA A 135 9.74 3.40 17.01
CA ALA A 135 8.42 3.37 16.39
C ALA A 135 7.28 3.49 17.43
N LYS A 136 7.45 2.89 18.61
CA LYS A 136 6.49 3.04 19.71
C LYS A 136 6.60 4.42 20.36
N ASP A 137 7.81 4.85 20.73
CA ASP A 137 8.02 6.05 21.56
C ASP A 137 7.78 7.35 20.78
N MET A 138 7.98 7.33 19.46
CA MET A 138 7.70 8.48 18.60
C MET A 138 6.21 8.82 18.50
N VAL A 139 5.29 7.87 18.70
CA VAL A 139 3.86 8.18 18.60
C VAL A 139 3.40 9.15 19.71
N PRO A 140 3.61 8.85 21.01
CA PRO A 140 3.26 9.82 22.05
C PRO A 140 4.06 11.14 21.90
N TYR A 141 5.36 11.07 21.55
CA TYR A 141 6.15 12.28 21.29
C TYR A 141 5.55 13.13 20.14
N ALA A 142 5.14 12.51 19.04
CA ALA A 142 4.54 13.20 17.91
C ALA A 142 3.17 13.81 18.25
N ILE A 143 2.36 13.14 19.06
CA ILE A 143 1.08 13.68 19.56
C ILE A 143 1.33 14.93 20.43
N GLU A 144 2.26 14.87 21.39
CA GLU A 144 2.62 16.00 22.25
C GLU A 144 3.22 17.16 21.44
N LEU A 145 4.07 16.86 20.46
CA LEU A 145 4.62 17.84 19.53
C LEU A 145 3.52 18.52 18.72
N SER A 146 2.57 17.73 18.19
CA SER A 146 1.41 18.21 17.44
C SER A 146 0.54 19.17 18.26
N GLU A 147 0.24 18.82 19.51
CA GLU A 147 -0.55 19.67 20.42
C GLU A 147 0.20 20.97 20.77
N ARG A 148 1.49 20.88 21.11
CA ARG A 148 2.31 22.02 21.47
C ARG A 148 2.44 23.05 20.36
N LEU A 149 2.63 22.58 19.13
CA LEU A 149 2.87 23.43 17.97
C LEU A 149 1.60 23.64 17.13
N ARG A 150 0.49 23.00 17.51
CA ARG A 150 -0.77 23.04 16.78
C ARG A 150 -0.63 22.69 15.31
N GLN A 151 0.21 21.67 15.03
CA GLN A 151 0.50 21.23 13.67
C GLN A 151 0.39 19.71 13.56
N MET A 152 -0.01 19.21 12.40
CA MET A 152 0.05 17.76 12.10
C MET A 152 1.51 17.30 12.09
N VAL A 153 1.75 16.07 12.56
CA VAL A 153 3.07 15.44 12.54
C VAL A 153 3.02 14.15 11.75
N ILE A 154 3.99 13.95 10.87
CA ILE A 154 4.11 12.73 10.06
C ILE A 154 5.14 11.81 10.71
N ILE A 155 4.80 10.52 10.88
CA ILE A 155 5.75 9.45 11.18
C ILE A 155 5.88 8.61 9.90
N ARG A 156 7.08 8.60 9.33
CA ARG A 156 7.43 7.79 8.17
C ARG A 156 7.94 6.43 8.62
N LEU A 157 7.34 5.37 8.10
CA LEU A 157 7.84 4.01 8.25
C LEU A 157 8.32 3.50 6.90
N THR A 158 9.17 2.48 6.90
CA THR A 158 9.45 1.68 5.72
C THR A 158 8.94 0.26 5.92
N THR A 159 8.80 -0.50 4.83
CA THR A 159 8.36 -1.91 4.89
C THR A 159 9.18 -2.71 5.89
N ARG A 160 10.49 -2.45 5.98
CA ARG A 160 11.40 -3.13 6.91
C ARG A 160 11.04 -2.86 8.35
N VAL A 161 10.75 -1.61 8.71
CA VAL A 161 10.31 -1.24 10.07
C VAL A 161 8.91 -1.80 10.34
N CYS A 162 7.97 -1.67 9.41
CA CYS A 162 6.60 -2.18 9.57
C CYS A 162 6.56 -3.66 9.95
N HIS A 163 7.37 -4.48 9.29
CA HIS A 163 7.34 -5.95 9.42
C HIS A 163 8.50 -6.53 10.23
N GLY A 164 9.53 -5.74 10.52
CA GLY A 164 10.62 -6.13 11.41
C GLY A 164 10.13 -6.40 12.82
N ARG A 165 10.91 -7.15 13.59
CA ARG A 165 10.63 -7.48 14.99
C ARG A 165 11.78 -7.08 15.87
N GLY A 166 11.46 -6.55 17.06
CA GLY A 166 12.44 -6.15 18.07
C GLY A 166 11.86 -6.19 19.47
N ASN A 167 12.75 -6.08 20.45
CA ASN A 167 12.37 -5.91 21.84
C ASN A 167 11.86 -4.48 22.06
N VAL A 168 10.78 -4.33 22.82
CA VAL A 168 10.16 -3.05 23.11
C VAL A 168 9.81 -2.98 24.58
N THR A 169 10.29 -1.96 25.25
CA THR A 169 9.89 -1.61 26.61
C THR A 169 8.57 -0.86 26.56
N LEU A 170 7.59 -1.33 27.32
CA LEU A 170 6.27 -0.73 27.38
C LEU A 170 6.25 0.47 28.30
N GLY A 171 5.66 1.58 27.86
CA GLY A 171 5.34 2.74 28.67
C GLY A 171 4.03 2.56 29.46
N PRO A 172 3.72 3.49 30.37
CA PRO A 172 2.48 3.50 31.10
C PRO A 172 1.29 3.75 30.16
N LEU A 173 0.15 3.17 30.51
CA LEU A 173 -1.10 3.47 29.84
C LEU A 173 -1.76 4.67 30.53
N PRO A 174 -2.46 5.54 29.80
CA PRO A 174 -3.21 6.63 30.40
C PRO A 174 -4.33 6.05 31.31
N GLU A 175 -4.50 6.65 32.48
CA GLU A 175 -5.53 6.24 33.45
C GLU A 175 -6.95 6.56 32.96
N ALA A 176 -7.09 7.60 32.14
CA ALA A 176 -8.34 8.03 31.53
C ALA A 176 -8.11 8.38 30.04
N PRO A 177 -9.14 8.30 29.18
CA PRO A 177 -9.08 8.80 27.81
C PRO A 177 -8.73 10.31 27.81
N HIS A 178 -8.04 10.76 26.75
CA HIS A 178 -7.81 12.19 26.55
C HIS A 178 -9.15 12.94 26.46
N GLU A 179 -9.23 14.13 27.07
CA GLU A 179 -10.46 14.89 27.17
C GLU A 179 -10.90 15.47 25.82
N ILE A 180 -12.11 15.11 25.42
CA ILE A 180 -12.77 15.71 24.25
C ILE A 180 -13.54 16.95 24.73
N GLN A 181 -13.32 18.08 24.05
CA GLN A 181 -13.89 19.37 24.39
C GLN A 181 -14.97 19.77 23.41
N SER A 182 -15.93 20.55 23.90
CA SER A 182 -16.92 21.20 23.02
C SER A 182 -16.22 22.18 22.08
N VAL A 183 -16.66 22.23 20.84
CA VAL A 183 -16.16 23.19 19.86
C VAL A 183 -16.75 24.57 20.18
N GLY A 184 -15.89 25.54 20.49
CA GLY A 184 -16.29 26.90 20.79
C GLY A 184 -16.56 27.71 19.52
N GLU A 185 -17.30 28.83 19.67
CA GLU A 185 -17.63 29.71 18.54
C GLU A 185 -16.41 30.24 17.79
N TRP A 186 -15.28 30.37 18.49
CA TRP A 186 -14.03 30.90 17.94
C TRP A 186 -12.98 29.81 17.59
N ASP A 187 -13.32 28.54 17.80
CA ASP A 187 -12.48 27.42 17.36
C ASP A 187 -12.61 27.25 15.84
N ARG A 188 -11.70 27.86 15.09
CA ARG A 188 -11.76 27.88 13.63
C ARG A 188 -10.48 27.27 13.01
N MET A 189 -10.67 26.25 12.20
CA MET A 189 -9.66 25.72 11.30
C MET A 189 -10.08 26.08 9.87
N VAL A 190 -9.48 27.11 9.30
CA VAL A 190 -9.83 27.66 7.98
C VAL A 190 -8.57 27.86 7.17
N CYS A 191 -8.52 27.23 6.01
CA CYS A 191 -7.43 27.41 5.05
C CYS A 191 -7.62 28.73 4.29
N VAL A 192 -6.85 29.74 4.66
CA VAL A 192 -6.87 31.08 4.08
C VAL A 192 -5.47 31.67 4.02
N SER A 193 -5.21 32.55 3.07
CA SER A 193 -3.87 33.06 2.75
C SER A 193 -3.12 33.68 3.94
N TYR A 194 -3.80 34.37 4.86
CA TYR A 194 -3.14 34.97 6.03
C TYR A 194 -2.65 33.94 7.06
N ARG A 195 -3.01 32.65 6.93
CA ARG A 195 -2.51 31.57 7.78
C ARG A 195 -1.12 31.09 7.38
N HIS A 196 -0.62 31.47 6.23
CA HIS A 196 0.71 31.05 5.77
C HIS A 196 1.83 31.58 6.68
N THR A 197 1.78 32.86 7.10
CA THR A 197 2.79 33.42 8.01
C THR A 197 2.85 32.69 9.37
N PRO A 198 1.72 32.47 10.11
CA PRO A 198 1.77 31.67 11.34
C PRO A 198 2.26 30.23 11.14
N MET A 199 2.00 29.64 9.98
CA MET A 199 2.53 28.31 9.65
C MET A 199 4.07 28.32 9.57
N LEU A 200 4.65 29.32 8.91
CA LEU A 200 6.12 29.48 8.84
C LEU A 200 6.75 29.74 10.24
N GLU A 201 6.09 30.53 11.08
CA GLU A 201 6.50 30.72 12.48
C GLU A 201 6.48 29.40 13.27
N THR A 202 5.47 28.55 13.01
CA THR A 202 5.40 27.19 13.58
C THR A 202 6.56 26.34 13.09
N LEU A 203 6.93 26.43 11.81
CA LEU A 203 8.06 25.70 11.25
C LEU A 203 9.40 26.11 11.89
N ASP A 204 9.59 27.38 12.23
CA ASP A 204 10.77 27.86 12.96
C ASP A 204 10.82 27.25 14.37
N GLY A 205 9.70 27.21 15.10
CA GLY A 205 9.61 26.52 16.38
C GLY A 205 9.87 25.01 16.30
N LEU A 206 9.52 24.39 15.18
CA LEU A 206 9.83 22.97 14.88
C LEU A 206 11.33 22.75 14.66
N ARG A 207 12.02 23.65 13.97
CA ARG A 207 13.48 23.59 13.81
C ARG A 207 14.18 23.58 15.16
N GLU A 208 13.80 24.49 16.05
CA GLU A 208 14.34 24.53 17.42
C GLU A 208 14.07 23.23 18.20
N ALA A 209 12.85 22.68 18.11
CA ALA A 209 12.51 21.43 18.77
C ALA A 209 13.33 20.24 18.23
N PHE A 210 13.64 20.24 16.95
CA PHE A 210 14.39 19.16 16.31
C PHE A 210 15.89 19.21 16.55
N GLU A 211 16.45 20.40 16.88
CA GLU A 211 17.85 20.51 17.32
C GLU A 211 18.15 19.71 18.61
N VAL A 212 17.13 19.53 19.46
CA VAL A 212 17.23 18.81 20.74
C VAL A 212 16.37 17.55 20.78
N CYS A 213 15.95 17.04 19.64
CA CYS A 213 15.10 15.85 19.55
C CYS A 213 15.81 14.63 20.15
N PRO A 214 15.21 13.92 21.12
CA PRO A 214 15.85 12.81 21.82
C PRO A 214 16.11 11.59 20.94
N PHE A 215 15.56 11.55 19.74
CA PHE A 215 15.74 10.46 18.78
C PHE A 215 16.87 10.73 17.77
N ASN A 216 17.44 11.94 17.74
CA ASN A 216 18.65 12.20 16.97
C ASN A 216 19.88 11.80 17.81
N HIS A 217 20.72 10.94 17.28
CA HIS A 217 21.86 10.40 18.02
C HIS A 217 23.14 10.54 17.23
N TYR A 218 24.22 10.81 17.92
CA TYR A 218 25.57 10.78 17.37
C TYR A 218 26.41 9.74 18.09
N ALA A 219 27.19 8.98 17.33
CA ALA A 219 28.20 8.05 17.86
C ALA A 219 29.48 8.15 17.02
N GLY A 220 30.64 8.18 17.68
CA GLY A 220 31.96 8.25 17.04
C GLY A 220 32.84 9.34 17.61
N PRO A 221 33.97 9.71 16.92
CA PRO A 221 34.92 10.73 17.36
C PRO A 221 34.27 12.12 17.42
N GLU A 222 34.73 12.97 18.34
CA GLU A 222 34.18 14.33 18.52
C GLU A 222 34.32 15.20 17.26
N HIS A 223 35.38 15.00 16.47
CA HIS A 223 35.72 15.73 15.25
C HIS A 223 35.87 14.75 14.07
N PRO A 224 34.77 14.23 13.50
CA PRO A 224 34.82 13.16 12.49
C PRO A 224 35.33 13.71 11.16
N LYS A 225 36.44 13.12 10.62
CA LYS A 225 36.86 13.35 9.23
C LYS A 225 36.03 12.57 8.24
N LYS A 226 35.54 11.40 8.65
CA LYS A 226 34.61 10.55 7.92
C LYS A 226 33.32 10.48 8.72
N LEU A 227 32.21 10.86 8.08
CA LEU A 227 30.91 10.92 8.73
C LEU A 227 29.89 10.14 7.92
N ILE A 228 29.07 9.35 8.57
CA ILE A 228 27.87 8.76 8.02
C ILE A 228 26.68 9.56 8.57
N VAL A 229 25.81 10.06 7.70
CA VAL A 229 24.52 10.63 8.09
C VAL A 229 23.43 9.71 7.58
N ALA A 230 22.64 9.16 8.48
CA ALA A 230 21.67 8.12 8.15
C ALA A 230 20.27 8.41 8.69
N GLY A 231 19.24 7.93 7.97
CA GLY A 231 17.84 7.90 8.40
C GLY A 231 17.29 6.46 8.47
N GLY A 232 16.28 6.25 9.31
CA GLY A 232 15.58 4.99 9.44
C GLY A 232 16.47 3.78 9.68
N THR A 233 16.21 2.67 8.99
CA THR A 233 17.03 1.44 9.11
C THR A 233 18.47 1.61 8.67
N GLY A 234 18.77 2.63 7.85
CA GLY A 234 20.14 2.98 7.47
C GLY A 234 21.05 3.26 8.66
N CYS A 235 20.50 3.77 9.77
CA CYS A 235 21.25 4.00 11.01
C CYS A 235 21.79 2.69 11.60
N LEU A 236 20.92 1.66 11.72
CA LEU A 236 21.31 0.35 12.25
C LEU A 236 22.32 -0.35 11.33
N TYR A 237 22.09 -0.29 10.03
CA TYR A 237 22.99 -0.91 9.06
C TYR A 237 24.37 -0.25 9.04
N SER A 238 24.41 1.08 9.22
CA SER A 238 25.68 1.83 9.30
C SER A 238 26.48 1.46 10.54
N GLN A 239 25.83 1.41 11.71
CA GLN A 239 26.46 1.00 12.96
C GLN A 239 26.99 -0.44 12.89
N GLU A 240 26.18 -1.37 12.35
CA GLU A 240 26.62 -2.76 12.15
C GLU A 240 27.77 -2.87 11.15
N ALA A 241 27.74 -2.09 10.07
CA ALA A 241 28.82 -2.07 9.09
C ALA A 241 30.13 -1.60 9.70
N LEU A 242 30.13 -0.50 10.47
CA LEU A 242 31.33 0.00 11.17
C LEU A 242 31.87 -1.03 12.15
N ARG A 243 31.02 -1.67 12.94
CA ARG A 243 31.41 -2.73 13.88
C ARG A 243 32.09 -3.89 13.16
N ARG A 244 31.50 -4.36 12.05
CA ARG A 244 32.09 -5.45 11.24
C ARG A 244 33.40 -5.10 10.59
N LEU A 245 33.62 -3.82 10.28
CA LEU A 245 34.86 -3.30 9.68
C LEU A 245 35.89 -2.85 10.72
N GLY A 246 35.54 -2.79 12.01
CA GLY A 246 36.40 -2.25 13.06
C GLY A 246 36.75 -0.78 12.85
N ALA A 247 35.78 0.04 12.43
CA ALA A 247 35.98 1.44 12.05
C ALA A 247 35.17 2.41 12.93
N GLU A 248 34.61 1.97 14.07
CA GLU A 248 33.73 2.75 14.95
C GLU A 248 34.44 3.93 15.60
N GLU A 249 35.75 3.81 15.89
CA GLU A 249 36.52 4.89 16.50
C GLU A 249 37.02 5.96 15.51
N GLU A 250 37.01 5.63 14.19
CA GLU A 250 37.54 6.50 13.14
C GLU A 250 36.41 7.22 12.35
N THR A 251 35.19 6.76 12.47
CA THR A 251 34.07 7.23 11.65
C THR A 251 32.86 7.60 12.51
N GLY A 252 32.36 8.82 12.35
CA GLY A 252 31.15 9.26 13.03
C GLY A 252 29.87 8.74 12.35
N VAL A 253 28.82 8.51 13.14
CA VAL A 253 27.47 8.23 12.66
C VAL A 253 26.50 9.22 13.28
N LEU A 254 25.90 10.08 12.48
CA LEU A 254 24.78 10.93 12.86
C LEU A 254 23.47 10.26 12.38
N SER A 255 22.76 9.69 13.34
CA SER A 255 21.44 9.08 13.12
C SER A 255 20.37 10.15 13.26
N LEU A 256 19.68 10.46 12.15
CA LEU A 256 18.61 11.46 12.09
C LEU A 256 17.26 10.79 12.09
N ALA A 257 16.50 11.02 13.13
CA ALA A 257 15.08 10.64 13.22
C ALA A 257 14.14 11.76 12.74
N THR A 258 14.63 13.00 12.70
CA THR A 258 13.90 14.18 12.24
C THR A 258 14.29 14.47 10.79
N LEU A 259 13.35 14.27 9.87
CA LEU A 259 13.61 14.36 8.44
C LEU A 259 13.17 15.69 7.81
N TRP A 260 12.16 16.34 8.40
CA TRP A 260 11.71 17.67 7.99
C TRP A 260 11.01 18.39 9.16
N PRO A 261 11.36 19.68 9.43
CA PRO A 261 12.57 20.35 8.97
C PRO A 261 13.82 19.67 9.54
N LEU A 262 14.95 19.80 8.86
CA LEU A 262 16.21 19.25 9.37
C LEU A 262 16.77 20.09 10.52
N PRO A 263 17.44 19.47 11.52
CA PRO A 263 18.16 20.17 12.59
C PRO A 263 19.50 20.72 12.05
N GLU A 264 19.45 21.86 11.37
CA GLU A 264 20.59 22.41 10.63
C GLU A 264 21.81 22.68 11.52
N THR A 265 21.61 23.13 12.76
CA THR A 265 22.71 23.43 13.69
C THR A 265 23.40 22.15 14.13
N LEU A 266 22.62 21.13 14.52
CA LEU A 266 23.15 19.81 14.88
C LEU A 266 23.95 19.20 13.72
N ILE A 267 23.40 19.26 12.51
CA ILE A 267 24.03 18.73 11.31
C ILE A 267 25.32 19.50 11.01
N ALA A 268 25.26 20.84 10.98
CA ALA A 268 26.41 21.70 10.67
C ALA A 268 27.57 21.46 11.65
N ARG A 269 27.28 21.20 12.93
CA ARG A 269 28.28 20.88 13.95
C ARG A 269 29.18 19.71 13.56
N TYR A 270 28.62 18.63 13.04
CA TYR A 270 29.39 17.45 12.64
C TYR A 270 29.93 17.54 11.21
N LEU A 271 29.30 18.34 10.35
CA LEU A 271 29.82 18.59 9.00
C LEU A 271 31.06 19.50 9.02
N ALA A 272 31.23 20.35 10.02
CA ALA A 272 32.31 21.35 10.09
C ALA A 272 33.71 20.71 9.97
N ASP A 273 33.91 19.54 10.54
CA ASP A 273 35.20 18.83 10.55
C ASP A 273 35.28 17.70 9.51
N ALA A 274 34.15 17.36 8.84
CA ALA A 274 34.07 16.25 7.91
C ALA A 274 34.72 16.59 6.56
N GLU A 275 35.53 15.69 6.06
CA GLU A 275 36.11 15.73 4.71
C GLU A 275 35.32 14.85 3.73
N GLU A 276 34.76 13.75 4.26
CA GLU A 276 33.96 12.79 3.49
C GLU A 276 32.67 12.46 4.27
N VAL A 277 31.54 12.51 3.57
CA VAL A 277 30.22 12.18 4.12
C VAL A 277 29.56 11.11 3.25
N LEU A 278 29.15 10.00 3.87
CA LEU A 278 28.28 9.01 3.27
C LEU A 278 26.85 9.21 3.80
N THR A 279 25.91 9.41 2.89
CA THR A 279 24.49 9.48 3.24
C THR A 279 23.83 8.12 3.03
N VAL A 280 23.18 7.60 4.10
CA VAL A 280 22.52 6.30 4.09
C VAL A 280 21.04 6.48 4.36
N GLU A 281 20.24 6.43 3.30
CA GLU A 281 18.81 6.72 3.31
C GLU A 281 18.03 5.85 2.32
N GLU A 282 16.73 5.66 2.57
CA GLU A 282 15.85 4.88 1.71
C GLU A 282 15.25 5.75 0.58
N VAL A 283 14.98 5.11 -0.55
CA VAL A 283 14.30 5.61 -1.75
C VAL A 283 15.14 6.66 -2.51
N ASP A 284 14.94 7.94 -2.28
CA ASP A 284 15.57 9.04 -3.02
C ASP A 284 16.67 9.74 -2.22
N PRO A 285 17.60 10.47 -2.88
CA PRO A 285 18.67 11.23 -2.20
C PRO A 285 18.14 12.52 -1.55
N PHE A 286 17.20 12.40 -0.61
CA PHE A 286 16.60 13.52 0.10
C PHE A 286 17.54 14.15 1.13
N LEU A 287 18.09 13.34 2.03
CA LEU A 287 19.07 13.82 3.02
C LEU A 287 20.34 14.29 2.32
N GLU A 288 20.86 13.53 1.36
CA GLU A 288 22.07 13.88 0.62
C GLU A 288 21.96 15.30 0.01
N ARG A 289 20.85 15.60 -0.68
CA ARG A 289 20.60 16.92 -1.26
C ARG A 289 20.58 18.02 -0.19
N ASN A 290 19.90 17.80 0.91
CA ASN A 290 19.76 18.79 1.97
C ASN A 290 21.07 19.01 2.72
N LEU A 291 21.86 17.93 2.97
CA LEU A 291 23.19 18.03 3.57
C LEU A 291 24.17 18.83 2.70
N GLN A 292 24.13 18.63 1.38
CA GLN A 292 24.90 19.41 0.42
C GLN A 292 24.51 20.90 0.46
N ALA A 293 23.22 21.22 0.60
CA ALA A 293 22.74 22.58 0.75
C ALA A 293 23.23 23.23 2.06
N ILE A 294 23.17 22.49 3.19
CA ILE A 294 23.69 22.95 4.48
C ILE A 294 25.21 23.18 4.42
N ALA A 295 25.96 22.26 3.82
CA ALA A 295 27.40 22.40 3.64
C ALA A 295 27.75 23.62 2.77
N GLY A 296 27.02 23.82 1.66
CA GLY A 296 27.19 25.00 0.79
C GLY A 296 26.91 26.33 1.50
N LYS A 297 25.82 26.42 2.29
CA LYS A 297 25.44 27.57 3.11
C LYS A 297 26.54 27.96 4.12
N ASN A 298 27.23 26.94 4.68
CA ASN A 298 28.29 27.15 5.66
C ASN A 298 29.70 27.22 5.06
N GLY A 299 29.84 27.08 3.75
CA GLY A 299 31.14 27.14 3.05
C GLY A 299 32.03 25.91 3.28
N TYR A 300 31.47 24.77 3.71
CA TYR A 300 32.21 23.53 3.92
C TYR A 300 32.57 22.85 2.59
N ARG A 301 33.77 22.29 2.53
CA ARG A 301 34.26 21.55 1.36
C ARG A 301 34.28 20.05 1.67
N ILE A 302 33.22 19.37 1.37
CA ILE A 302 32.99 17.98 1.73
C ILE A 302 32.76 17.15 0.47
N ARG A 303 33.34 15.95 0.39
CA ARG A 303 32.99 14.96 -0.61
C ARG A 303 31.77 14.17 -0.12
N PHE A 304 30.66 14.32 -0.78
CA PHE A 304 29.45 13.55 -0.52
C PHE A 304 29.39 12.29 -1.37
N SER A 305 28.91 11.21 -0.77
CA SER A 305 28.57 9.96 -1.45
C SER A 305 27.26 9.40 -0.87
N GLY A 306 26.56 8.63 -1.69
CA GLY A 306 25.27 8.07 -1.31
C GLY A 306 24.53 7.49 -2.52
N ARG A 307 23.26 7.81 -2.63
CA ARG A 307 22.44 7.40 -3.77
C ARG A 307 22.70 8.25 -5.03
N GLY A 308 23.09 9.49 -4.84
CA GLY A 308 23.30 10.45 -5.94
C GLY A 308 24.51 10.11 -6.81
N ASP A 309 25.61 9.68 -6.23
CA ASP A 309 26.85 9.29 -6.93
C ASP A 309 26.96 7.78 -7.23
N GLY A 310 26.00 6.98 -6.73
CA GLY A 310 25.94 5.53 -6.95
C GLY A 310 26.73 4.70 -5.94
N ALA A 311 27.24 5.28 -4.83
CA ALA A 311 27.80 4.52 -3.72
C ALA A 311 26.76 3.58 -3.09
N LEU A 312 25.49 3.99 -3.13
CA LEU A 312 24.31 3.15 -2.89
C LEU A 312 23.44 3.12 -4.15
N PRO A 313 22.70 2.02 -4.41
CA PRO A 313 21.79 1.95 -5.55
C PRO A 313 20.75 3.08 -5.53
N ARG A 314 20.43 3.64 -6.70
CA ARG A 314 19.44 4.73 -6.85
C ARG A 314 18.00 4.29 -6.64
N ILE A 315 17.74 2.98 -6.65
CA ILE A 315 16.42 2.37 -6.50
C ILE A 315 16.52 1.19 -5.55
N GLY A 316 15.41 0.84 -4.94
CA GLY A 316 15.27 -0.36 -4.13
C GLY A 316 15.63 -0.17 -2.66
N GLU A 317 15.28 -1.19 -1.88
CA GLU A 317 15.48 -1.26 -0.43
C GLU A 317 16.96 -1.35 -0.06
N LEU A 318 17.36 -0.65 0.99
CA LEU A 318 18.68 -0.84 1.59
C LEU A 318 18.78 -2.22 2.23
N THR A 319 19.93 -2.86 2.05
CA THR A 319 20.28 -4.09 2.76
C THR A 319 21.56 -3.90 3.56
N PRO A 320 21.77 -4.70 4.63
CA PRO A 320 23.02 -4.64 5.39
C PRO A 320 24.28 -4.79 4.52
N ASP A 321 24.22 -5.63 3.47
CA ASP A 321 25.37 -5.85 2.56
C ASP A 321 25.65 -4.66 1.65
N LEU A 322 24.62 -3.97 1.17
CA LEU A 322 24.77 -2.74 0.38
C LEU A 322 25.42 -1.64 1.23
N VAL A 323 24.92 -1.45 2.44
CA VAL A 323 25.45 -0.43 3.36
C VAL A 323 26.89 -0.82 3.79
N LEU A 324 27.16 -2.08 4.09
CA LEU A 324 28.50 -2.55 4.42
C LEU A 324 29.51 -2.26 3.28
N SER A 325 29.08 -2.46 2.02
CA SER A 325 29.91 -2.15 0.85
C SER A 325 30.21 -0.65 0.74
N ALA A 326 29.19 0.20 0.92
CA ALA A 326 29.36 1.66 0.88
C ALA A 326 30.24 2.17 2.03
N VAL A 327 30.07 1.65 3.25
CA VAL A 327 30.89 1.98 4.42
C VAL A 327 32.34 1.48 4.25
N SER A 328 32.55 0.30 3.63
CA SER A 328 33.87 -0.17 3.24
C SER A 328 34.57 0.81 2.27
N GLY A 329 33.82 1.35 1.31
CA GLY A 329 34.32 2.39 0.39
C GLY A 329 34.71 3.69 1.12
N LEU A 330 33.87 4.18 2.04
CA LEU A 330 34.15 5.37 2.85
C LEU A 330 35.38 5.17 3.74
N THR A 331 35.44 4.04 4.46
CA THR A 331 36.49 3.79 5.46
C THR A 331 37.81 3.35 4.84
N GLY A 332 37.79 2.78 3.63
CA GLY A 332 38.93 2.12 3.02
C GLY A 332 39.28 0.76 3.63
N LYS A 333 38.44 0.25 4.56
CA LYS A 333 38.64 -1.07 5.19
C LYS A 333 38.13 -2.18 4.23
N PRO A 334 38.84 -3.31 4.09
CA PRO A 334 38.42 -4.37 3.20
C PRO A 334 37.13 -5.05 3.68
N MET A 335 36.27 -5.43 2.74
CA MET A 335 35.07 -6.21 3.03
C MET A 335 35.42 -7.54 3.71
N PRO A 336 34.70 -7.93 4.77
CA PRO A 336 34.88 -9.25 5.35
C PRO A 336 34.50 -10.34 4.32
N PRO A 337 35.13 -11.55 4.40
CA PRO A 337 34.85 -12.62 3.47
C PRO A 337 33.36 -13.00 3.54
N ARG A 338 32.73 -13.10 2.39
CA ARG A 338 31.33 -13.55 2.29
C ARG A 338 31.26 -15.06 2.55
N SER A 339 30.26 -15.49 3.32
CA SER A 339 29.89 -16.89 3.41
C SER A 339 29.54 -17.39 1.99
N LYS A 340 30.04 -18.56 1.59
CA LYS A 340 29.60 -19.19 0.35
C LYS A 340 28.10 -19.52 0.49
N VAL A 341 27.28 -18.82 -0.25
CA VAL A 341 25.87 -19.19 -0.43
C VAL A 341 25.81 -20.31 -1.48
N SER A 342 24.89 -21.25 -1.32
CA SER A 342 24.62 -22.25 -2.36
C SER A 342 24.35 -21.54 -3.70
N GLU A 343 25.02 -21.99 -4.75
CA GLU A 343 24.82 -21.50 -6.12
C GLU A 343 23.56 -22.07 -6.78
N GLU A 344 22.74 -22.82 -6.03
CA GLU A 344 21.46 -23.30 -6.56
C GLU A 344 20.57 -22.11 -6.90
N PRO A 345 20.14 -21.99 -8.16
CA PRO A 345 19.30 -20.87 -8.55
C PRO A 345 17.95 -20.94 -7.81
N LEU A 346 17.60 -19.84 -7.17
CA LEU A 346 16.24 -19.69 -6.64
C LEU A 346 15.28 -19.68 -7.82
N LEU A 347 14.27 -20.57 -7.77
CA LEU A 347 13.20 -20.56 -8.76
C LEU A 347 12.36 -19.28 -8.58
N GLU A 348 12.36 -18.44 -9.60
CA GLU A 348 11.43 -17.32 -9.67
C GLU A 348 9.98 -17.85 -9.72
N ARG A 349 9.11 -17.21 -8.97
CA ARG A 349 7.68 -17.52 -8.96
C ARG A 349 6.90 -16.30 -9.40
N ASP A 350 6.23 -16.44 -10.53
CA ASP A 350 5.31 -15.40 -10.99
C ASP A 350 4.13 -15.22 -10.03
N LEU A 351 3.65 -13.99 -9.93
CA LEU A 351 2.42 -13.68 -9.23
C LEU A 351 1.25 -14.40 -9.91
N ASN A 352 0.41 -15.06 -9.11
CA ASN A 352 -0.70 -15.83 -9.62
C ASN A 352 -1.97 -15.62 -8.77
N PHE A 353 -3.13 -15.78 -9.39
CA PHE A 353 -4.40 -15.80 -8.67
C PHE A 353 -4.48 -17.01 -7.73
N CYS A 354 -5.07 -16.81 -6.56
CA CYS A 354 -5.33 -17.89 -5.60
C CYS A 354 -6.12 -19.04 -6.23
N ALA A 355 -6.05 -20.23 -5.65
CA ALA A 355 -6.91 -21.34 -6.06
C ALA A 355 -8.40 -20.96 -5.85
N GLY A 356 -9.22 -21.19 -6.86
CA GLY A 356 -10.64 -20.84 -6.85
C GLY A 356 -10.96 -19.33 -6.90
N CYS A 357 -9.98 -18.49 -7.19
CA CYS A 357 -10.19 -17.05 -7.32
C CYS A 357 -11.21 -16.70 -8.42
N PRO A 358 -12.24 -15.89 -8.14
CA PRO A 358 -13.24 -15.50 -9.12
C PRO A 358 -12.66 -14.65 -10.26
N HIS A 359 -11.62 -13.86 -9.98
CA HIS A 359 -10.98 -13.02 -11.00
C HIS A 359 -10.37 -13.86 -12.13
N ARG A 360 -9.84 -15.05 -11.84
CA ARG A 360 -9.36 -15.98 -12.88
C ARG A 360 -10.45 -16.33 -13.90
N ALA A 361 -11.64 -16.67 -13.42
CA ALA A 361 -12.79 -16.97 -14.28
C ALA A 361 -13.21 -15.73 -15.07
N THR A 362 -13.30 -14.58 -14.43
CA THR A 362 -13.65 -13.31 -15.05
C THR A 362 -12.76 -12.99 -16.25
N PHE A 363 -11.44 -13.04 -16.09
CA PHE A 363 -10.51 -12.68 -17.17
C PHE A 363 -10.45 -13.73 -18.28
N TYR A 364 -10.55 -15.01 -17.92
CA TYR A 364 -10.71 -16.06 -18.93
C TYR A 364 -11.95 -15.83 -19.81
N LEU A 365 -13.09 -15.52 -19.18
CA LEU A 365 -14.35 -15.28 -19.89
C LEU A 365 -14.31 -13.99 -20.73
N LEU A 366 -13.72 -12.91 -20.21
CA LEU A 366 -13.53 -11.67 -20.96
C LEU A 366 -12.70 -11.92 -22.23
N LYS A 367 -11.57 -12.60 -22.12
CA LYS A 367 -10.74 -12.96 -23.29
C LYS A 367 -11.47 -13.89 -24.27
N ARG A 368 -12.26 -14.83 -23.77
CA ARG A 368 -13.11 -15.70 -24.61
C ARG A 368 -14.16 -14.89 -25.38
N ALA A 369 -14.86 -13.97 -24.72
CA ALA A 369 -15.87 -13.11 -25.34
C ALA A 369 -15.28 -12.19 -26.41
N MET A 370 -14.14 -11.54 -26.12
CA MET A 370 -13.43 -10.69 -27.07
C MET A 370 -12.97 -11.46 -28.33
N ARG A 371 -12.42 -12.67 -28.13
CA ARG A 371 -12.02 -13.53 -29.26
C ARG A 371 -13.24 -13.90 -30.15
N ARG A 372 -14.40 -14.20 -29.57
CA ARG A 372 -15.63 -14.51 -30.31
C ARG A 372 -16.18 -13.29 -31.01
N ALA A 373 -16.09 -12.12 -30.41
CA ALA A 373 -16.46 -10.86 -31.05
C ALA A 373 -15.49 -10.45 -32.18
N LYS A 374 -14.34 -11.13 -32.33
CA LYS A 374 -13.26 -10.79 -33.26
C LYS A 374 -12.76 -9.36 -33.09
N ASP A 375 -12.90 -8.82 -31.88
CA ASP A 375 -12.40 -7.52 -31.47
C ASP A 375 -11.50 -7.73 -30.24
N PRO A 376 -10.18 -7.47 -30.35
CA PRO A 376 -9.28 -7.59 -29.20
C PRO A 376 -9.63 -6.61 -28.08
N GLY A 377 -10.41 -5.56 -28.39
CA GLY A 377 -10.80 -4.51 -27.46
C GLY A 377 -9.62 -3.73 -26.88
N ILE A 378 -9.92 -2.70 -26.12
CA ILE A 378 -8.99 -2.02 -25.24
C ILE A 378 -9.48 -2.28 -23.82
N VAL A 379 -8.64 -2.90 -23.01
CA VAL A 379 -8.95 -3.17 -21.60
C VAL A 379 -8.04 -2.32 -20.74
N ILE A 380 -8.63 -1.57 -19.82
CA ILE A 380 -7.91 -0.74 -18.87
C ILE A 380 -8.00 -1.42 -17.51
N GLY A 381 -6.83 -1.66 -16.92
CA GLY A 381 -6.68 -2.21 -15.58
C GLY A 381 -6.86 -1.18 -14.48
N ASP A 382 -6.89 -1.66 -13.26
CA ASP A 382 -6.94 -0.86 -12.04
C ASP A 382 -6.21 -1.61 -10.91
N ILE A 383 -6.13 -1.03 -9.72
CA ILE A 383 -5.35 -1.54 -8.59
C ILE A 383 -6.23 -2.40 -7.66
N GLY A 384 -5.80 -3.61 -7.43
CA GLY A 384 -6.41 -4.64 -6.61
C GLY A 384 -5.86 -6.02 -6.99
N CYS A 385 -6.38 -7.13 -6.44
CA CYS A 385 -5.94 -8.48 -6.83
C CYS A 385 -6.01 -8.72 -8.35
N TYR A 386 -6.90 -8.05 -9.03
CA TYR A 386 -7.09 -8.12 -10.47
C TYR A 386 -6.00 -7.43 -11.31
N ILE A 387 -5.05 -6.70 -10.69
CA ILE A 387 -3.85 -6.19 -11.39
C ILE A 387 -3.02 -7.35 -11.98
N MET A 388 -3.09 -8.53 -11.35
CA MET A 388 -2.45 -9.73 -11.86
C MET A 388 -2.99 -10.18 -13.22
N SER A 389 -4.12 -9.61 -13.68
CA SER A 389 -4.65 -9.88 -15.03
C SER A 389 -3.77 -9.32 -16.15
N GLY A 390 -2.86 -8.41 -15.85
CA GLY A 390 -1.82 -7.93 -16.78
C GLY A 390 -0.65 -8.89 -16.97
N GLN A 391 -0.64 -10.02 -16.25
CA GLN A 391 0.39 -11.06 -16.33
C GLN A 391 -0.17 -12.35 -16.94
N GLU A 392 0.67 -13.38 -17.07
CA GLU A 392 0.30 -14.67 -17.66
C GLU A 392 -0.93 -15.29 -16.99
N ALA A 393 -0.98 -15.26 -15.65
CA ALA A 393 -2.09 -15.78 -14.86
C ALA A 393 -3.46 -15.18 -15.22
N GLY A 394 -3.51 -13.98 -15.76
CA GLY A 394 -4.70 -13.28 -16.22
C GLY A 394 -4.74 -13.08 -17.73
N HIS A 395 -3.94 -13.82 -18.47
CA HIS A 395 -3.90 -13.82 -19.95
C HIS A 395 -3.52 -12.46 -20.56
N TYR A 396 -2.71 -11.65 -19.87
CA TYR A 396 -2.33 -10.29 -20.29
C TYR A 396 -3.58 -9.50 -20.71
N ALA A 397 -4.55 -9.39 -19.77
CA ALA A 397 -5.88 -8.93 -20.12
C ALA A 397 -5.95 -7.43 -20.44
N TYR A 398 -5.13 -6.58 -19.83
CA TYR A 398 -5.20 -5.13 -20.03
C TYR A 398 -3.96 -4.54 -20.69
N GLN A 399 -4.12 -3.37 -21.33
CA GLN A 399 -3.05 -2.61 -21.98
C GLN A 399 -2.49 -1.47 -21.13
N ALA A 400 -3.28 -0.92 -20.23
CA ALA A 400 -2.86 0.20 -19.37
C ALA A 400 -3.43 0.05 -17.96
N CYS A 401 -2.65 0.46 -16.98
CA CYS A 401 -3.05 0.58 -15.58
C CYS A 401 -2.26 1.75 -14.98
N ASN A 402 -2.93 2.62 -14.23
CA ASN A 402 -2.30 3.78 -13.59
C ASN A 402 -2.49 3.68 -12.06
N CYS A 403 -3.09 4.66 -11.42
CA CYS A 403 -3.38 4.63 -9.98
C CYS A 403 -4.74 3.98 -9.67
N MET A 404 -5.00 3.74 -8.39
CA MET A 404 -6.26 3.16 -7.93
C MET A 404 -7.46 4.04 -8.29
N GLY A 405 -8.45 3.45 -8.97
CA GLY A 405 -9.64 4.14 -9.46
C GLY A 405 -9.45 4.88 -10.78
N SER A 406 -8.25 4.88 -11.36
CA SER A 406 -8.00 5.58 -12.63
C SER A 406 -8.61 4.88 -13.83
N GLY A 407 -8.88 3.58 -13.72
CA GLY A 407 -9.35 2.77 -14.85
C GLY A 407 -10.60 3.33 -15.52
N VAL A 408 -11.57 3.80 -14.76
CA VAL A 408 -12.81 4.38 -15.29
C VAL A 408 -12.55 5.68 -16.07
N ASN A 409 -11.66 6.56 -15.58
CA ASN A 409 -11.35 7.83 -16.24
C ASN A 409 -10.56 7.62 -17.54
N LEU A 410 -9.59 6.69 -17.54
CA LEU A 410 -8.85 6.33 -18.75
C LEU A 410 -9.78 5.72 -19.82
N ALA A 411 -10.70 4.85 -19.41
CA ALA A 411 -11.67 4.24 -20.30
C ALA A 411 -12.72 5.23 -20.80
N GLU A 412 -13.11 6.19 -19.96
CA GLU A 412 -14.02 7.28 -20.33
C GLU A 412 -13.46 8.08 -21.49
N GLY A 413 -12.23 8.55 -21.38
CA GLY A 413 -11.57 9.29 -22.47
C GLY A 413 -11.48 8.47 -23.77
N LEU A 414 -11.12 7.19 -23.69
CA LEU A 414 -11.10 6.29 -24.85
C LEU A 414 -12.50 6.06 -25.41
N GLY A 415 -13.50 5.93 -24.54
CA GLY A 415 -14.90 5.73 -24.92
C GLY A 415 -15.46 6.89 -25.74
N GLN A 416 -15.04 8.13 -25.47
CA GLN A 416 -15.41 9.30 -26.26
C GLN A 416 -14.84 9.22 -27.69
N LEU A 417 -13.63 8.67 -27.84
CA LEU A 417 -12.99 8.55 -29.16
C LEU A 417 -13.71 7.58 -30.10
N THR A 418 -14.64 6.77 -29.60
CA THR A 418 -15.47 5.90 -30.46
C THR A 418 -16.33 6.72 -31.44
N ALA A 419 -16.74 7.91 -31.07
CA ALA A 419 -17.44 8.85 -31.97
C ALA A 419 -16.50 9.48 -33.02
N TYR A 420 -15.18 9.40 -32.82
CA TYR A 420 -14.16 10.01 -33.66
C TYR A 420 -13.29 8.98 -34.39
N GLY A 421 -13.75 7.73 -34.47
CA GLY A 421 -13.11 6.72 -35.31
C GLY A 421 -12.43 5.57 -34.59
N LEU A 422 -12.39 5.56 -33.26
CA LEU A 422 -11.95 4.39 -32.49
C LEU A 422 -13.01 3.27 -32.62
N LYS A 423 -12.67 2.17 -33.27
CA LYS A 423 -13.60 1.06 -33.53
C LYS A 423 -13.60 -0.02 -32.46
N GLN A 424 -12.56 -0.04 -31.62
CA GLN A 424 -12.38 -1.07 -30.60
C GLN A 424 -13.33 -0.85 -29.42
N GLN A 425 -13.79 -1.95 -28.84
CA GLN A 425 -14.56 -1.93 -27.59
C GLN A 425 -13.66 -1.49 -26.44
N VAL A 426 -14.16 -0.58 -25.60
CA VAL A 426 -13.46 -0.08 -24.43
C VAL A 426 -14.03 -0.75 -23.19
N VAL A 427 -13.16 -1.43 -22.43
CA VAL A 427 -13.51 -2.13 -21.18
C VAL A 427 -12.59 -1.66 -20.08
N THR A 428 -13.14 -1.46 -18.90
CA THR A 428 -12.35 -1.21 -17.69
C THR A 428 -12.87 -2.05 -16.53
N MET A 429 -12.08 -2.13 -15.46
CA MET A 429 -12.42 -2.91 -14.28
C MET A 429 -12.09 -2.17 -13.00
N CYS A 430 -12.79 -2.51 -11.93
CA CYS A 430 -12.45 -2.13 -10.57
C CYS A 430 -12.93 -3.21 -9.59
N GLY A 431 -12.35 -3.26 -8.38
CA GLY A 431 -12.89 -4.05 -7.27
C GLY A 431 -14.04 -3.32 -6.57
N ASP A 432 -14.77 -4.04 -5.74
CA ASP A 432 -15.85 -3.49 -4.90
C ASP A 432 -15.36 -2.40 -3.91
N SER A 433 -14.21 -2.60 -3.27
CA SER A 433 -13.60 -1.56 -2.43
C SER A 433 -13.18 -0.34 -3.26
N THR A 434 -12.54 -0.55 -4.41
CA THR A 434 -12.12 0.52 -5.34
C THR A 434 -13.33 1.29 -5.88
N PHE A 435 -14.46 0.63 -6.07
CA PHE A 435 -15.71 1.29 -6.47
C PHE A 435 -16.08 2.42 -5.51
N PHE A 436 -16.06 2.16 -4.21
CA PHE A 436 -16.34 3.18 -3.21
C PHE A 436 -15.18 4.16 -3.00
N HIS A 437 -13.94 3.74 -3.26
CA HIS A 437 -12.75 4.56 -3.05
C HIS A 437 -12.68 5.77 -4.01
N SER A 438 -12.74 5.53 -5.30
CA SER A 438 -12.47 6.59 -6.29
C SER A 438 -13.18 6.44 -7.64
N ILE A 439 -14.00 5.39 -7.83
CA ILE A 439 -14.72 5.20 -9.09
C ILE A 439 -15.89 6.15 -9.25
N LEU A 440 -16.57 6.54 -8.16
CA LEU A 440 -17.81 7.30 -8.23
C LEU A 440 -17.68 8.62 -9.03
N PRO A 441 -16.69 9.49 -8.79
CA PRO A 441 -16.54 10.70 -9.60
C PRO A 441 -16.33 10.41 -11.09
N GLY A 442 -15.51 9.40 -11.42
CA GLY A 442 -15.27 8.98 -12.80
C GLY A 442 -16.51 8.38 -13.46
N LEU A 443 -17.32 7.63 -12.72
CA LEU A 443 -18.57 7.07 -13.22
C LEU A 443 -19.62 8.15 -13.47
N VAL A 444 -19.69 9.17 -12.59
CA VAL A 444 -20.52 10.37 -12.82
C VAL A 444 -20.09 11.06 -14.12
N ASN A 445 -18.78 11.26 -14.32
CA ASN A 445 -18.23 11.89 -15.52
C ASN A 445 -18.56 11.06 -16.77
N ALA A 446 -18.33 9.75 -16.75
CA ALA A 446 -18.62 8.85 -17.86
C ALA A 446 -20.13 8.80 -18.21
N SER A 447 -21.00 8.86 -17.21
CA SER A 447 -22.45 8.93 -17.40
C SER A 447 -22.88 10.28 -17.98
N TYR A 448 -22.42 11.38 -17.39
CA TYR A 448 -22.74 12.73 -17.84
C TYR A 448 -22.37 12.96 -19.30
N HIS A 449 -21.23 12.43 -19.73
CA HIS A 449 -20.74 12.54 -21.12
C HIS A 449 -21.17 11.37 -22.02
N ASN A 450 -21.99 10.44 -21.52
CA ASN A 450 -22.48 9.26 -22.25
C ASN A 450 -21.34 8.48 -22.95
N SER A 451 -20.28 8.19 -22.23
CA SER A 451 -19.11 7.50 -22.77
C SER A 451 -19.41 6.06 -23.20
N ASN A 452 -18.89 5.64 -24.35
CA ASN A 452 -19.10 4.30 -24.87
C ASN A 452 -18.08 3.31 -24.28
N MET A 453 -18.40 2.73 -23.12
CA MET A 453 -17.51 1.80 -22.42
C MET A 453 -18.27 0.78 -21.58
N LEU A 454 -17.58 -0.31 -21.20
CA LEU A 454 -18.03 -1.29 -20.22
C LEU A 454 -17.17 -1.20 -18.96
N LEU A 455 -17.80 -0.86 -17.84
CA LEU A 455 -17.18 -0.98 -16.51
C LEU A 455 -17.52 -2.33 -15.90
N MET A 456 -16.52 -3.14 -15.58
CA MET A 456 -16.66 -4.40 -14.84
C MET A 456 -16.32 -4.16 -13.36
N VAL A 457 -17.31 -4.30 -12.48
CA VAL A 457 -17.09 -4.25 -11.02
C VAL A 457 -16.92 -5.67 -10.49
N LEU A 458 -15.75 -5.97 -9.96
CA LEU A 458 -15.37 -7.30 -9.47
C LEU A 458 -15.69 -7.39 -7.98
N ASP A 459 -16.96 -7.67 -7.66
CA ASP A 459 -17.47 -7.75 -6.29
C ASP A 459 -17.10 -9.11 -5.67
N ASN A 460 -16.06 -9.09 -4.83
CA ASN A 460 -15.61 -10.26 -4.07
C ASN A 460 -15.87 -10.14 -2.56
N SER A 461 -16.60 -9.11 -2.15
CA SER A 461 -17.00 -8.82 -0.77
C SER A 461 -15.84 -8.60 0.20
N ALA A 462 -14.71 -8.05 -0.28
CA ALA A 462 -13.54 -7.76 0.55
C ALA A 462 -12.52 -6.83 -0.11
N THR A 463 -11.85 -6.01 0.68
CA THR A 463 -10.58 -5.38 0.29
C THR A 463 -9.47 -6.44 0.42
N ALA A 464 -9.44 -7.37 -0.56
CA ALA A 464 -8.75 -8.65 -0.38
C ALA A 464 -7.22 -8.55 -0.41
N MET A 465 -6.65 -7.70 -1.28
CA MET A 465 -5.20 -7.62 -1.52
C MET A 465 -4.41 -7.23 -0.27
N THR A 466 -4.95 -6.37 0.57
CA THR A 466 -4.29 -5.82 1.76
C THR A 466 -4.59 -6.58 3.05
N GLY A 467 -5.41 -7.65 3.00
CA GLY A 467 -5.73 -8.51 4.15
C GLY A 467 -7.20 -8.59 4.51
N PHE A 468 -8.09 -8.48 3.52
CA PHE A 468 -9.54 -8.70 3.66
C PHE A 468 -10.25 -7.69 4.57
N GLN A 469 -9.80 -6.44 4.56
CA GLN A 469 -10.45 -5.38 5.34
C GLN A 469 -11.89 -5.15 4.85
N PRO A 470 -12.79 -4.77 5.77
CA PRO A 470 -14.13 -4.38 5.39
C PRO A 470 -14.13 -3.05 4.62
N HIS A 471 -15.15 -2.89 3.78
CA HIS A 471 -15.47 -1.68 3.04
C HIS A 471 -16.99 -1.45 3.07
N PRO A 472 -17.55 -0.32 2.59
CA PRO A 472 -18.98 -0.03 2.73
C PRO A 472 -19.93 -1.13 2.24
N GLY A 473 -19.53 -1.95 1.27
CA GLY A 473 -20.33 -3.08 0.75
C GLY A 473 -20.30 -4.36 1.60
N THR A 474 -19.47 -4.45 2.65
CA THR A 474 -19.29 -5.69 3.41
C THR A 474 -20.25 -5.87 4.60
N GLY A 475 -20.86 -4.78 5.08
CA GLY A 475 -21.78 -4.81 6.21
C GLY A 475 -21.14 -4.98 7.59
N ILE A 476 -19.82 -4.76 7.71
CA ILE A 476 -19.06 -4.85 8.97
C ILE A 476 -18.14 -3.64 9.09
N THR A 477 -18.05 -3.02 10.28
CA THR A 477 -17.12 -1.93 10.58
C THR A 477 -15.73 -2.42 10.98
N ALA A 478 -14.75 -1.50 11.12
CA ALA A 478 -13.42 -1.81 11.65
C ALA A 478 -13.46 -2.36 13.08
N MET A 479 -14.46 -1.96 13.86
CA MET A 479 -14.69 -2.39 15.25
C MET A 479 -15.53 -3.67 15.36
N GLY A 480 -15.89 -4.30 14.21
CA GLY A 480 -16.66 -5.53 14.14
C GLY A 480 -18.19 -5.36 14.26
N ASP A 481 -18.71 -4.13 14.20
CA ASP A 481 -20.14 -3.89 14.23
C ASP A 481 -20.81 -4.28 12.93
N ALA A 482 -21.96 -4.92 13.01
CA ALA A 482 -22.82 -5.15 11.86
C ALA A 482 -23.53 -3.85 11.46
N VAL A 483 -23.43 -3.50 10.20
CA VAL A 483 -24.08 -2.33 9.59
C VAL A 483 -24.75 -2.73 8.28
N GLN A 484 -25.68 -1.92 7.79
CA GLN A 484 -26.29 -2.18 6.49
C GLN A 484 -25.27 -1.97 5.38
N PRO A 485 -24.99 -2.99 4.54
CA PRO A 485 -24.05 -2.84 3.44
C PRO A 485 -24.61 -1.94 2.34
N MET A 486 -23.76 -1.10 1.79
CA MET A 486 -24.09 -0.32 0.60
C MET A 486 -24.09 -1.20 -0.64
N GLN A 487 -25.11 -1.08 -1.47
CA GLN A 487 -25.26 -1.87 -2.69
C GLN A 487 -24.75 -1.08 -3.90
N ILE A 488 -23.89 -1.72 -4.71
CA ILE A 488 -23.28 -1.08 -5.89
C ILE A 488 -24.32 -0.83 -6.99
N ARG A 489 -25.22 -1.81 -7.24
CA ARG A 489 -26.24 -1.72 -8.29
C ARG A 489 -27.12 -0.46 -8.19
N PRO A 490 -27.79 -0.17 -7.06
CA PRO A 490 -28.64 1.02 -6.95
C PRO A 490 -27.87 2.32 -7.18
N VAL A 491 -26.62 2.39 -6.75
CA VAL A 491 -25.75 3.56 -6.98
C VAL A 491 -25.50 3.78 -8.47
N CYS A 492 -25.15 2.73 -9.20
CA CYS A 492 -24.93 2.81 -10.65
C CYS A 492 -26.23 3.15 -11.39
N GLU A 493 -27.37 2.55 -11.00
CA GLU A 493 -28.68 2.81 -11.61
C GLU A 493 -29.14 4.25 -11.36
N ALA A 494 -28.89 4.81 -10.16
CA ALA A 494 -29.19 6.21 -9.84
C ALA A 494 -28.37 7.20 -10.70
N LEU A 495 -27.18 6.79 -11.16
CA LEU A 495 -26.35 7.54 -12.11
C LEU A 495 -26.76 7.31 -13.59
N GLY A 496 -27.86 6.59 -13.85
CA GLY A 496 -28.36 6.33 -15.19
C GLY A 496 -27.61 5.22 -15.94
N CYS A 497 -26.77 4.44 -15.27
CA CYS A 497 -26.04 3.34 -15.91
C CYS A 497 -26.94 2.14 -16.18
N LYS A 498 -26.74 1.46 -17.31
CA LYS A 498 -27.30 0.14 -17.56
C LYS A 498 -26.51 -0.92 -16.79
N VAL A 499 -27.12 -1.54 -15.78
CA VAL A 499 -26.44 -2.47 -14.88
C VAL A 499 -26.87 -3.91 -15.12
N THR A 500 -25.89 -4.80 -15.25
CA THR A 500 -26.07 -6.25 -15.32
C THR A 500 -25.25 -6.92 -14.23
N GLU A 501 -25.74 -8.04 -13.66
CA GLU A 501 -24.99 -8.88 -12.72
C GLU A 501 -24.73 -10.25 -13.30
N ALA A 502 -23.55 -10.81 -12.99
CA ALA A 502 -23.19 -12.16 -13.40
C ALA A 502 -22.33 -12.85 -12.34
N ASP A 503 -22.44 -14.17 -12.26
CA ASP A 503 -21.54 -15.02 -11.48
C ASP A 503 -20.44 -15.56 -12.40
N PRO A 504 -19.15 -15.20 -12.21
CA PRO A 504 -18.07 -15.71 -13.06
C PRO A 504 -17.90 -17.24 -12.99
N PHE A 505 -18.50 -17.91 -12.01
CA PHE A 505 -18.51 -19.36 -11.93
C PHE A 505 -19.63 -20.01 -12.76
N ASP A 506 -20.62 -19.24 -13.20
CA ASP A 506 -21.57 -19.66 -14.24
C ASP A 506 -21.00 -19.31 -15.64
N VAL A 507 -20.09 -20.18 -16.08
CA VAL A 507 -19.16 -19.92 -17.20
C VAL A 507 -19.91 -19.60 -18.50
N GLU A 508 -20.91 -20.39 -18.89
CA GLU A 508 -21.58 -20.21 -20.19
C GLU A 508 -22.49 -18.98 -20.19
N LYS A 509 -23.31 -18.82 -19.15
CA LYS A 509 -24.21 -17.67 -19.03
C LYS A 509 -23.43 -16.36 -18.94
N THR A 510 -22.33 -16.32 -18.17
CA THR A 510 -21.50 -15.13 -18.05
C THR A 510 -20.77 -14.79 -19.34
N ALA A 511 -20.35 -15.81 -20.11
CA ALA A 511 -19.76 -15.57 -21.42
C ALA A 511 -20.79 -14.95 -22.41
N GLU A 512 -22.03 -15.42 -22.41
CA GLU A 512 -23.12 -14.85 -23.23
C GLU A 512 -23.41 -13.39 -22.82
N ILE A 513 -23.51 -13.10 -21.54
CA ILE A 513 -23.69 -11.72 -21.01
C ILE A 513 -22.56 -10.80 -21.48
N LEU A 514 -21.31 -11.24 -21.36
CA LEU A 514 -20.15 -10.45 -21.80
C LEU A 514 -20.20 -10.19 -23.32
N GLU A 515 -20.49 -11.22 -24.14
CA GLU A 515 -20.59 -11.08 -25.58
C GLU A 515 -21.71 -10.09 -25.97
N ASP A 516 -22.84 -10.11 -25.28
CA ASP A 516 -23.95 -9.18 -25.52
C ASP A 516 -23.59 -7.74 -25.11
N LEU A 517 -23.02 -7.54 -23.93
CA LEU A 517 -22.61 -6.20 -23.45
C LEU A 517 -21.51 -5.57 -24.31
N LEU A 518 -20.59 -6.37 -24.84
CA LEU A 518 -19.55 -5.88 -25.76
C LEU A 518 -20.13 -5.35 -27.08
N ARG A 519 -21.29 -5.85 -27.55
CA ARG A 519 -21.95 -5.38 -28.75
C ARG A 519 -22.81 -4.13 -28.54
N GLN A 520 -23.20 -3.84 -27.29
CA GLN A 520 -24.10 -2.73 -26.99
C GLN A 520 -23.33 -1.40 -26.95
N PRO A 521 -23.91 -0.31 -27.48
CA PRO A 521 -23.33 1.02 -27.35
C PRO A 521 -23.59 1.63 -25.97
N GLY A 522 -22.88 2.73 -25.69
CA GLY A 522 -23.06 3.57 -24.50
C GLY A 522 -22.38 3.01 -23.25
N LEU A 523 -22.68 3.62 -22.10
CA LEU A 523 -22.14 3.24 -20.81
C LEU A 523 -22.87 2.02 -20.25
N LYS A 524 -22.13 0.97 -19.91
CA LYS A 524 -22.64 -0.26 -19.30
C LYS A 524 -21.82 -0.61 -18.07
N VAL A 525 -22.48 -1.15 -17.05
CA VAL A 525 -21.83 -1.67 -15.84
C VAL A 525 -22.17 -3.14 -15.69
N LEU A 526 -21.16 -3.98 -15.56
CA LEU A 526 -21.28 -5.41 -15.26
C LEU A 526 -20.71 -5.69 -13.87
N ILE A 527 -21.55 -6.10 -12.93
CA ILE A 527 -21.14 -6.52 -11.61
C ILE A 527 -20.87 -8.02 -11.62
N MET A 528 -19.60 -8.41 -11.50
CA MET A 528 -19.15 -9.80 -11.43
C MET A 528 -19.10 -10.21 -9.95
N LYS A 529 -20.16 -10.88 -9.50
CA LYS A 529 -20.39 -11.15 -8.09
C LYS A 529 -20.03 -12.58 -7.70
N GLN A 530 -18.95 -12.73 -6.94
CA GLN A 530 -18.52 -14.00 -6.36
C GLN A 530 -17.56 -13.76 -5.20
N PRO A 531 -17.85 -14.23 -3.98
CA PRO A 531 -17.01 -14.00 -2.81
C PRO A 531 -15.57 -14.48 -2.98
N CYS A 532 -14.64 -13.78 -2.34
CA CYS A 532 -13.22 -14.12 -2.36
C CYS A 532 -12.99 -15.56 -1.89
N ALA A 533 -12.30 -16.36 -2.71
CA ALA A 533 -12.06 -17.78 -2.44
C ALA A 533 -11.32 -18.01 -1.11
N THR A 534 -10.36 -17.15 -0.76
CA THR A 534 -9.60 -17.26 0.48
C THR A 534 -10.47 -17.08 1.72
N LEU A 535 -11.45 -16.15 1.67
CA LEU A 535 -12.44 -15.99 2.74
C LEU A 535 -13.36 -17.22 2.86
N MET A 536 -13.73 -17.80 1.72
CA MET A 536 -14.63 -18.95 1.67
C MET A 536 -13.95 -20.29 1.95
N THR A 537 -12.61 -20.35 1.98
CA THR A 537 -11.85 -21.59 2.13
C THR A 537 -12.26 -22.36 3.41
N LYS A 538 -12.44 -21.66 4.53
CA LYS A 538 -12.82 -22.30 5.81
C LYS A 538 -14.18 -22.98 5.76
N SER A 539 -15.13 -22.45 5.00
CA SER A 539 -16.49 -22.99 4.88
C SER A 539 -16.62 -24.07 3.80
N ARG A 540 -15.77 -24.05 2.77
CA ARG A 540 -15.83 -24.96 1.61
C ARG A 540 -14.85 -26.13 1.70
N ARG A 541 -13.72 -25.99 2.40
CA ARG A 541 -12.66 -27.01 2.46
C ARG A 541 -13.19 -28.34 2.99
N GLY A 542 -13.00 -29.40 2.22
CA GLY A 542 -13.46 -30.76 2.57
C GLY A 542 -14.93 -31.06 2.28
N LYS A 543 -15.76 -30.06 1.88
CA LYS A 543 -17.18 -30.29 1.54
C LYS A 543 -17.41 -30.63 0.07
N VAL A 544 -16.49 -30.19 -0.80
CA VAL A 544 -16.53 -30.43 -2.23
C VAL A 544 -15.22 -31.06 -2.64
N LYS A 545 -15.30 -32.25 -3.24
CA LYS A 545 -14.15 -32.97 -3.78
C LYS A 545 -14.07 -32.73 -5.27
N VAL A 546 -12.93 -32.24 -5.74
CA VAL A 546 -12.62 -32.14 -7.17
C VAL A 546 -11.51 -33.12 -7.48
N TRP A 547 -11.68 -33.93 -8.50
CA TRP A 547 -10.73 -34.98 -8.88
C TRP A 547 -10.69 -35.18 -10.39
N VAL A 548 -9.67 -35.86 -10.89
CA VAL A 548 -9.51 -36.17 -12.32
C VAL A 548 -9.81 -37.65 -12.56
N ASP A 549 -10.80 -37.90 -13.42
CA ASP A 549 -11.04 -39.21 -13.98
C ASP A 549 -9.91 -39.52 -14.97
N GLN A 550 -9.03 -40.42 -14.55
CA GLN A 550 -7.82 -40.73 -15.30
C GLN A 550 -8.13 -41.43 -16.65
N ASP A 551 -9.26 -42.11 -16.79
CA ASP A 551 -9.67 -42.79 -18.02
C ASP A 551 -10.17 -41.78 -19.06
N LYS A 552 -10.82 -40.70 -18.60
CA LYS A 552 -11.30 -39.63 -19.48
C LYS A 552 -10.22 -38.59 -19.80
N CYS A 553 -9.20 -38.45 -18.94
CA CYS A 553 -8.14 -37.48 -19.21
C CYS A 553 -7.29 -37.95 -20.42
N VAL A 554 -7.29 -37.15 -21.47
CA VAL A 554 -6.53 -37.47 -22.71
C VAL A 554 -5.09 -36.93 -22.67
N GLY A 555 -4.62 -36.52 -21.50
CA GLY A 555 -3.26 -35.99 -21.32
C GLY A 555 -3.03 -34.69 -22.10
N ASP A 556 -1.84 -34.55 -22.68
CA ASP A 556 -1.46 -33.40 -23.53
C ASP A 556 -2.22 -33.35 -24.86
N GLY A 557 -2.87 -34.44 -25.26
CA GLY A 557 -3.76 -34.51 -26.44
C GLY A 557 -5.09 -33.76 -26.32
N CYS A 558 -5.34 -33.00 -25.24
CA CYS A 558 -6.62 -32.28 -25.05
C CYS A 558 -6.80 -31.04 -25.94
N GLY A 559 -5.92 -30.82 -26.91
CA GLY A 559 -6.03 -29.74 -27.89
C GLY A 559 -5.52 -28.36 -27.41
N CYS A 560 -5.30 -28.19 -26.12
CA CYS A 560 -4.80 -26.96 -25.50
C CYS A 560 -3.48 -27.15 -24.73
N ASP A 561 -2.79 -28.27 -24.95
CA ASP A 561 -1.55 -28.63 -24.27
C ASP A 561 -1.64 -28.37 -22.75
N LYS A 562 -2.31 -29.31 -22.04
CA LYS A 562 -2.51 -29.23 -20.58
C LYS A 562 -3.40 -28.06 -20.16
N PHE A 563 -4.58 -27.91 -20.75
CA PHE A 563 -5.52 -26.82 -20.49
C PHE A 563 -5.65 -26.46 -19.01
N CYS A 564 -5.84 -27.45 -18.12
CA CYS A 564 -6.08 -27.25 -16.69
C CYS A 564 -4.91 -26.60 -15.94
N SER A 565 -3.66 -26.96 -16.27
CA SER A 565 -2.47 -26.43 -15.63
C SER A 565 -1.85 -25.26 -16.39
N ARG A 566 -1.92 -25.25 -17.73
CA ARG A 566 -1.27 -24.22 -18.55
C ARG A 566 -2.20 -23.07 -18.92
N VAL A 567 -3.40 -23.35 -19.44
CA VAL A 567 -4.34 -22.30 -19.88
C VAL A 567 -5.16 -21.78 -18.71
N TRP A 568 -5.75 -22.67 -17.92
CA TRP A 568 -6.49 -22.28 -16.71
C TRP A 568 -5.55 -21.86 -15.57
N GLY A 569 -4.40 -22.52 -15.41
CA GLY A 569 -3.31 -22.14 -14.52
C GLY A 569 -3.68 -22.03 -13.04
N CYS A 570 -4.73 -22.74 -12.57
CA CYS A 570 -5.13 -22.70 -11.17
C CYS A 570 -4.09 -23.44 -10.28
N PRO A 571 -3.63 -22.88 -9.14
CA PRO A 571 -2.70 -23.56 -8.24
C PRO A 571 -3.21 -24.89 -7.67
N GLY A 572 -4.52 -25.11 -7.66
CA GLY A 572 -5.12 -26.40 -7.30
C GLY A 572 -5.03 -27.47 -8.38
N ASN A 573 -4.67 -27.08 -9.62
CA ASN A 573 -4.45 -28.02 -10.72
C ASN A 573 -2.94 -28.28 -10.86
N SER A 574 -2.58 -29.56 -10.93
CA SER A 574 -1.22 -30.03 -11.11
C SER A 574 -1.14 -31.00 -12.31
N TRP A 575 0.06 -31.45 -12.62
CA TRP A 575 0.29 -32.41 -13.69
C TRP A 575 1.14 -33.55 -13.17
N ASP A 576 0.63 -34.78 -13.34
CA ASP A 576 1.40 -36.01 -13.10
C ASP A 576 2.22 -36.33 -14.34
N PHE A 577 3.50 -36.00 -14.30
CA PHE A 577 4.43 -36.21 -15.44
C PHE A 577 4.69 -37.70 -15.70
N THR A 578 4.50 -38.58 -14.70
CA THR A 578 4.72 -40.02 -14.86
C THR A 578 3.61 -40.68 -15.66
N LYS A 579 2.36 -40.19 -15.48
CA LYS A 579 1.17 -40.67 -16.17
C LYS A 579 0.82 -39.84 -17.39
N ASN A 580 1.48 -38.68 -17.56
CA ASN A 580 1.12 -37.66 -18.54
C ASN A 580 -0.36 -37.25 -18.46
N LYS A 581 -0.87 -37.03 -17.23
CA LYS A 581 -2.27 -36.75 -16.93
C LYS A 581 -2.40 -35.58 -15.94
N ALA A 582 -3.56 -34.92 -16.01
CA ALA A 582 -3.90 -33.91 -15.01
C ALA A 582 -4.08 -34.53 -13.61
N ALA A 583 -3.80 -33.76 -12.59
CA ALA A 583 -4.07 -34.08 -11.20
C ALA A 583 -4.63 -32.86 -10.46
N ILE A 584 -5.31 -33.08 -9.35
CA ILE A 584 -5.78 -32.04 -8.43
C ILE A 584 -5.01 -32.18 -7.12
N ASP A 585 -4.39 -31.07 -6.70
CA ASP A 585 -3.79 -31.01 -5.36
C ASP A 585 -4.89 -30.76 -4.31
N PRO A 586 -5.19 -31.74 -3.44
CA PRO A 586 -6.26 -31.61 -2.45
C PRO A 586 -5.96 -30.58 -1.34
N VAL A 587 -4.69 -30.19 -1.18
CA VAL A 587 -4.27 -29.19 -0.20
C VAL A 587 -4.56 -27.78 -0.69
N SER A 588 -4.26 -27.50 -1.95
CA SER A 588 -4.46 -26.18 -2.56
C SER A 588 -5.87 -26.00 -3.10
N CYS A 589 -6.54 -27.06 -3.55
CA CYS A 589 -7.87 -26.97 -4.15
C CYS A 589 -8.95 -26.58 -3.13
N VAL A 590 -9.75 -25.56 -3.46
CA VAL A 590 -10.84 -25.03 -2.61
C VAL A 590 -12.23 -25.56 -3.02
N GLY A 591 -12.31 -26.46 -4.00
CA GLY A 591 -13.55 -27.08 -4.40
C GLY A 591 -14.53 -26.19 -5.20
N CYS A 592 -14.06 -25.16 -5.91
CA CYS A 592 -14.94 -24.24 -6.66
C CYS A 592 -15.59 -24.88 -7.91
N GLY A 593 -15.03 -25.95 -8.44
CA GLY A 593 -15.58 -26.72 -9.57
C GLY A 593 -15.47 -26.08 -10.96
N VAL A 594 -14.95 -24.84 -11.09
CA VAL A 594 -14.90 -24.13 -12.39
C VAL A 594 -14.07 -24.88 -13.42
N CYS A 595 -12.95 -25.50 -13.02
CA CYS A 595 -12.11 -26.28 -13.94
C CYS A 595 -12.85 -27.50 -14.53
N ALA A 596 -13.83 -28.07 -13.83
CA ALA A 596 -14.65 -29.15 -14.34
C ALA A 596 -15.57 -28.67 -15.49
N LYS A 597 -16.14 -27.45 -15.37
CA LYS A 597 -16.98 -26.84 -16.41
C LYS A 597 -16.17 -26.46 -17.67
N LEU A 598 -14.87 -26.26 -17.52
CA LEU A 598 -13.95 -25.85 -18.56
C LEU A 598 -13.18 -27.01 -19.20
N CYS A 599 -13.16 -28.19 -18.60
CA CYS A 599 -12.38 -29.33 -19.08
C CYS A 599 -12.92 -29.82 -20.42
N PRO A 600 -12.15 -29.74 -21.54
CA PRO A 600 -12.64 -30.13 -22.86
C PRO A 600 -13.02 -31.62 -22.97
N ALA A 601 -12.31 -32.47 -22.20
CA ALA A 601 -12.53 -33.92 -22.16
C ALA A 601 -13.56 -34.35 -21.10
N GLY A 602 -14.12 -33.42 -20.33
CA GLY A 602 -14.99 -33.75 -19.19
C GLY A 602 -14.33 -34.65 -18.14
N ALA A 603 -13.01 -34.65 -18.05
CA ALA A 603 -12.23 -35.52 -17.16
C ALA A 603 -12.19 -35.02 -15.71
N ILE A 604 -12.35 -33.72 -15.46
CA ILE A 604 -12.38 -33.15 -14.11
C ILE A 604 -13.80 -33.31 -13.57
N GLN A 605 -13.92 -33.99 -12.45
CA GLN A 605 -15.18 -34.33 -11.80
C GLN A 605 -15.33 -33.58 -10.48
N VAL A 606 -16.57 -33.31 -10.07
CA VAL A 606 -16.93 -32.66 -8.80
C VAL A 606 -17.89 -33.57 -8.04
N GLU A 607 -17.59 -33.85 -6.78
CA GLU A 607 -18.40 -34.67 -5.89
C GLU A 607 -18.64 -33.92 -4.57
N GLY A 608 -19.90 -33.92 -4.11
CA GLY A 608 -20.30 -33.22 -2.89
C GLY A 608 -20.52 -31.72 -3.09
N GLY A 609 -21.27 -31.12 -2.19
CA GLY A 609 -21.75 -29.73 -2.28
C GLY A 609 -23.00 -29.60 -3.15
N ASP A 610 -23.95 -28.78 -2.73
CA ASP A 610 -25.04 -28.37 -3.58
C ASP A 610 -24.45 -27.70 -4.83
N ALA A 611 -24.55 -28.37 -5.96
CA ALA A 611 -24.19 -27.83 -7.26
C ALA A 611 -25.20 -26.72 -7.60
N LYS A 612 -25.00 -25.52 -7.05
CA LYS A 612 -25.69 -24.29 -7.44
C LYS A 612 -24.75 -23.37 -8.15
#